data_d52f2c4466f8c5b7bd00acb77fb68cdb
#
_entry.id   d52f2c4466f8c5b7bd00acb77fb68cdb
#
_cell.length_a   1.000
_cell.length_b   1.000
_cell.length_c   1.000
_cell.angle_alpha   90.00
_cell.angle_beta   90.00
_cell.angle_gamma   90.00
#
_symmetry.space_group_name_H-M   'P 1'
#
loop_
_entity.id
_entity.type
_entity.pdbx_description
1 polymer ?
#
loop_
_entity_poly.entity_id
_entity_poly.type
_entity_poly.pdbx_seq_one_letter_code
_entity_poly.pdbx_strand_id
1 'polypeptide(L)'
;MESRPFGRTGLSVTPLGLGLAAVGRPAYITAGRERDLGDDRSEAALERRAHEVLTAAYDAGIRYFDAARSYGDAERFLSSWLKSRGLAPRAVTVGSKWGYTYVGNWRMDAPVHEVKDHSLAALRRQLQESQGLLGDCLKLYQIHSATLESGVLEDRDVLSALAGLRQDGLVIGLSVSGPRQAEVVDRALGVEVGGVNPFQSVQATWNLLEPSAGPALARAHDAGWGVIIKEALANGRLAAEDQVAIAAALANPWADVVL
;
A
#
# COMPACT_ATOMS: atom_id res chain seq x y z
N MET A 1 15.75 5.53 12.56
CA MET A 1 15.97 5.14 11.13
C MET A 1 16.02 6.41 10.31
N GLU A 2 17.01 6.57 9.43
CA GLU A 2 17.16 7.75 8.59
C GLU A 2 16.14 7.71 7.43
N SER A 3 15.54 8.87 7.14
CA SER A 3 14.60 9.01 6.02
C SER A 3 15.33 9.33 4.73
N ARG A 4 14.74 8.95 3.60
CA ARG A 4 15.26 9.20 2.26
C ARG A 4 14.17 9.72 1.32
N PRO A 5 14.50 10.36 0.19
CA PRO A 5 13.51 10.73 -0.82
C PRO A 5 12.75 9.50 -1.32
N PHE A 6 11.47 9.68 -1.60
CA PHE A 6 10.62 8.68 -2.24
C PHE A 6 10.52 8.99 -3.74
N GLY A 7 11.44 8.43 -4.51
CA GLY A 7 11.61 8.83 -5.90
C GLY A 7 11.72 10.35 -6.06
N ARG A 8 11.04 10.90 -7.07
CA ARG A 8 10.93 12.36 -7.31
C ARG A 8 9.58 12.92 -6.88
N THR A 9 8.89 12.27 -5.94
CA THR A 9 7.54 12.65 -5.48
C THR A 9 7.52 13.88 -4.56
N GLY A 10 8.66 14.25 -4.00
CA GLY A 10 8.77 15.26 -2.94
C GLY A 10 8.47 14.71 -1.53
N LEU A 11 8.05 13.46 -1.41
CA LEU A 11 7.85 12.80 -0.12
C LEU A 11 9.18 12.26 0.43
N SER A 12 9.21 12.11 1.75
CA SER A 12 10.30 11.46 2.49
C SER A 12 9.77 10.23 3.19
N VAL A 13 10.49 9.11 3.10
CA VAL A 13 10.10 7.82 3.66
C VAL A 13 11.26 7.16 4.39
N THR A 14 10.95 6.26 5.31
CA THR A 14 11.96 5.36 5.89
C THR A 14 12.13 4.11 5.01
N PRO A 15 13.31 3.50 4.95
CA PRO A 15 13.58 2.29 4.17
C PRO A 15 12.66 1.11 4.50
N LEU A 16 12.25 1.01 5.77
CA LEU A 16 11.19 0.10 6.20
C LEU A 16 9.89 0.86 6.38
N GLY A 17 8.81 0.24 5.96
CA GLY A 17 7.45 0.67 6.21
C GLY A 17 6.64 -0.39 6.92
N LEU A 18 5.46 -0.03 7.42
CA LEU A 18 4.52 -0.96 8.03
C LEU A 18 3.23 -1.04 7.20
N GLY A 19 2.95 -2.23 6.64
CA GLY A 19 1.68 -2.57 6.02
C GLY A 19 0.63 -3.01 7.05
N LEU A 20 -0.60 -2.52 6.91
CA LEU A 20 -1.70 -2.80 7.86
C LEU A 20 -2.68 -3.88 7.37
N ALA A 21 -2.37 -4.58 6.28
CA ALA A 21 -3.26 -5.60 5.72
C ALA A 21 -3.60 -6.73 6.73
N ALA A 22 -2.63 -7.13 7.55
CA ALA A 22 -2.80 -8.23 8.50
C ALA A 22 -3.53 -7.85 9.79
N VAL A 23 -3.63 -6.57 10.12
CA VAL A 23 -4.20 -6.10 11.41
C VAL A 23 -5.52 -5.35 11.27
N GLY A 24 -5.95 -5.06 10.03
CA GLY A 24 -7.15 -4.24 9.78
C GLY A 24 -8.46 -5.02 9.75
N ARG A 25 -8.44 -6.35 9.68
CA ARG A 25 -9.63 -7.22 9.57
C ARG A 25 -9.39 -8.59 10.21
N PRO A 26 -10.46 -9.30 10.64
CA PRO A 26 -10.33 -10.54 11.44
C PRO A 26 -9.79 -11.72 10.63
N ALA A 27 -9.98 -11.75 9.31
CA ALA A 27 -9.49 -12.79 8.44
C ALA A 27 -8.44 -12.24 7.47
N TYR A 28 -7.27 -12.85 7.46
CA TYR A 28 -6.27 -12.58 6.44
C TYR A 28 -6.51 -13.46 5.21
N ILE A 29 -6.24 -12.94 4.02
CA ILE A 29 -6.53 -13.64 2.75
C ILE A 29 -5.63 -14.86 2.50
N THR A 30 -4.53 -15.00 3.23
CA THR A 30 -3.61 -16.13 3.09
C THR A 30 -4.01 -17.24 4.07
N ALA A 31 -4.34 -18.41 3.55
CA ALA A 31 -4.70 -19.59 4.36
C ALA A 31 -3.57 -19.96 5.35
N GLY A 32 -3.96 -20.39 6.55
CA GLY A 32 -3.03 -20.79 7.61
C GLY A 32 -2.52 -19.65 8.49
N ARG A 33 -2.93 -18.40 8.25
CA ARG A 33 -2.54 -17.23 9.04
C ARG A 33 -3.56 -16.82 10.10
N GLU A 34 -4.60 -17.61 10.27
CA GLU A 34 -5.71 -17.33 11.20
C GLU A 34 -5.26 -17.24 12.66
N ARG A 35 -4.14 -17.91 13.01
CA ARG A 35 -3.60 -17.95 14.38
C ARG A 35 -2.79 -16.70 14.75
N ASP A 36 -2.35 -15.91 13.78
CA ASP A 36 -1.42 -14.80 13.99
C ASP A 36 -2.04 -13.65 14.79
N LEU A 37 -3.37 -13.52 14.76
CA LEU A 37 -4.10 -12.45 15.44
C LEU A 37 -4.68 -12.86 16.81
N GLY A 38 -4.48 -14.10 17.23
CA GLY A 38 -5.05 -14.65 18.48
C GLY A 38 -6.54 -15.00 18.34
N ASP A 39 -7.17 -15.33 19.47
CA ASP A 39 -8.57 -15.83 19.49
C ASP A 39 -9.60 -14.69 19.54
N ASP A 40 -9.31 -13.59 20.25
CA ASP A 40 -10.18 -12.41 20.28
C ASP A 40 -9.94 -11.55 19.02
N ARG A 41 -10.90 -11.62 18.11
CA ARG A 41 -10.92 -10.89 16.84
C ARG A 41 -12.00 -9.83 16.76
N SER A 42 -12.49 -9.39 17.91
CA SER A 42 -13.37 -8.23 17.96
C SER A 42 -12.69 -6.99 17.38
N GLU A 43 -13.49 -6.03 16.89
CA GLU A 43 -12.95 -4.77 16.38
C GLU A 43 -12.05 -4.08 17.41
N ALA A 44 -12.49 -4.05 18.69
CA ALA A 44 -11.71 -3.44 19.76
C ALA A 44 -10.39 -4.16 20.05
N ALA A 45 -10.36 -5.50 19.95
CA ALA A 45 -9.12 -6.28 20.13
C ALA A 45 -8.16 -6.03 19.00
N LEU A 46 -8.64 -6.02 17.74
CA LEU A 46 -7.79 -5.74 16.58
C LEU A 46 -7.31 -4.29 16.56
N GLU A 47 -8.13 -3.32 16.98
CA GLU A 47 -7.68 -1.93 17.11
C GLU A 47 -6.55 -1.79 18.13
N ARG A 48 -6.67 -2.40 19.31
CA ARG A 48 -5.59 -2.43 20.31
C ARG A 48 -4.32 -3.05 19.73
N ARG A 49 -4.45 -4.21 19.05
CA ARG A 49 -3.31 -4.88 18.42
C ARG A 49 -2.65 -4.02 17.33
N ALA A 50 -3.46 -3.38 16.50
CA ALA A 50 -2.96 -2.44 15.49
C ALA A 50 -2.19 -1.28 16.13
N HIS A 51 -2.71 -0.70 17.24
CA HIS A 51 -2.05 0.37 17.97
C HIS A 51 -0.73 -0.08 18.61
N GLU A 52 -0.65 -1.30 19.13
CA GLU A 52 0.59 -1.89 19.66
C GLU A 52 1.66 -2.00 18.57
N VAL A 53 1.29 -2.57 17.41
CA VAL A 53 2.20 -2.75 16.27
C VAL A 53 2.63 -1.40 15.68
N LEU A 54 1.68 -0.45 15.51
CA LEU A 54 1.96 0.90 15.03
C LEU A 54 2.91 1.64 15.97
N THR A 55 2.70 1.52 17.28
CA THR A 55 3.56 2.13 18.30
C THR A 55 4.97 1.55 18.24
N ALA A 56 5.10 0.22 18.23
CA ALA A 56 6.39 -0.44 18.14
C ALA A 56 7.16 -0.05 16.87
N ALA A 57 6.47 -0.01 15.72
CA ALA A 57 7.07 0.42 14.46
C ALA A 57 7.53 1.89 14.50
N TYR A 58 6.69 2.78 15.01
CA TYR A 58 7.03 4.20 15.12
C TYR A 58 8.21 4.44 16.07
N ASP A 59 8.22 3.77 17.23
CA ASP A 59 9.28 3.88 18.22
C ASP A 59 10.60 3.26 17.70
N ALA A 60 10.54 2.25 16.82
CA ALA A 60 11.69 1.74 16.07
C ALA A 60 12.17 2.67 14.94
N GLY A 61 11.48 3.78 14.70
CA GLY A 61 11.86 4.80 13.73
C GLY A 61 11.20 4.68 12.36
N ILE A 62 10.21 3.78 12.16
CA ILE A 62 9.42 3.70 10.92
C ILE A 62 8.54 4.95 10.80
N ARG A 63 8.48 5.53 9.59
CA ARG A 63 7.69 6.73 9.27
C ARG A 63 6.81 6.57 8.03
N TYR A 64 6.83 5.41 7.37
CA TYR A 64 5.91 5.08 6.28
C TYR A 64 4.92 4.01 6.73
N PHE A 65 3.61 4.31 6.58
CA PHE A 65 2.51 3.40 6.92
C PHE A 65 1.62 3.19 5.71
N ASP A 66 1.28 1.94 5.43
CA ASP A 66 0.55 1.53 4.23
C ASP A 66 -0.77 0.86 4.58
N ALA A 67 -1.87 1.47 4.16
CA ALA A 67 -3.24 0.99 4.35
C ALA A 67 -3.93 0.72 3.00
N ALA A 68 -5.19 0.32 3.05
CA ALA A 68 -6.11 0.25 1.92
C ALA A 68 -7.56 0.21 2.38
N ARG A 69 -8.48 0.66 1.51
CA ARG A 69 -9.92 0.59 1.77
C ARG A 69 -10.44 -0.84 1.99
N SER A 70 -9.79 -1.82 1.36
CA SER A 70 -10.18 -3.24 1.52
C SER A 70 -9.57 -3.93 2.73
N TYR A 71 -8.72 -3.27 3.51
CA TYR A 71 -8.12 -3.87 4.70
C TYR A 71 -9.02 -3.74 5.94
N GLY A 72 -10.34 -3.84 5.76
CA GLY A 72 -11.30 -3.68 6.85
C GLY A 72 -11.20 -2.29 7.49
N ASP A 73 -10.88 -2.23 8.77
CA ASP A 73 -10.77 -0.99 9.54
C ASP A 73 -9.34 -0.43 9.65
N ALA A 74 -8.40 -0.88 8.82
CA ALA A 74 -7.00 -0.46 8.89
C ALA A 74 -6.81 1.06 8.87
N GLU A 75 -7.55 1.78 7.99
CA GLU A 75 -7.48 3.25 7.96
C GLU A 75 -8.07 3.89 9.23
N ARG A 76 -9.14 3.34 9.78
CA ARG A 76 -9.75 3.80 11.03
C ARG A 76 -8.78 3.60 12.20
N PHE A 77 -8.18 2.42 12.31
CA PHE A 77 -7.18 2.11 13.36
C PHE A 77 -5.94 3.00 13.25
N LEU A 78 -5.45 3.23 12.02
CA LEU A 78 -4.35 4.15 11.80
C LEU A 78 -4.73 5.58 12.20
N SER A 79 -5.91 6.05 11.81
CA SER A 79 -6.42 7.38 12.15
C SER A 79 -6.55 7.58 13.66
N SER A 80 -7.16 6.61 14.37
CA SER A 80 -7.32 6.70 15.82
C SER A 80 -5.96 6.68 16.54
N TRP A 81 -5.01 5.88 16.06
CA TRP A 81 -3.64 5.85 16.59
C TRP A 81 -2.91 7.18 16.37
N LEU A 82 -2.94 7.75 15.15
CA LEU A 82 -2.32 9.05 14.83
C LEU A 82 -2.84 10.14 15.76
N LYS A 83 -4.17 10.18 15.98
CA LYS A 83 -4.82 11.14 16.88
C LYS A 83 -4.41 10.92 18.34
N SER A 84 -4.41 9.67 18.82
CA SER A 84 -4.05 9.34 20.20
C SER A 84 -2.61 9.72 20.54
N ARG A 85 -1.71 9.66 19.55
CA ARG A 85 -0.29 10.05 19.69
C ARG A 85 -0.04 11.54 19.43
N GLY A 86 -1.06 12.30 19.01
CA GLY A 86 -0.92 13.72 18.68
C GLY A 86 0.05 13.99 17.54
N LEU A 87 0.18 13.07 16.58
CA LEU A 87 1.15 13.17 15.50
C LEU A 87 0.69 14.20 14.44
N ALA A 88 1.56 15.17 14.16
CA ALA A 88 1.33 16.10 13.07
C ALA A 88 1.42 15.39 11.69
N PRO A 89 0.68 15.86 10.66
CA PRO A 89 0.68 15.25 9.33
C PRO A 89 2.07 15.09 8.66
N ARG A 90 3.04 15.94 9.07
CA ARG A 90 4.43 15.88 8.59
C ARG A 90 5.29 14.83 9.30
N ALA A 91 4.82 14.28 10.42
CA ALA A 91 5.60 13.34 11.22
C ALA A 91 5.69 11.95 10.58
N VAL A 92 4.77 11.64 9.68
CA VAL A 92 4.68 10.35 9.00
C VAL A 92 4.21 10.53 7.55
N THR A 93 4.52 9.57 6.70
CA THR A 93 3.97 9.44 5.35
C THR A 93 2.99 8.27 5.34
N VAL A 94 1.74 8.54 5.01
CA VAL A 94 0.70 7.50 4.90
C VAL A 94 0.34 7.29 3.44
N GLY A 95 0.44 6.04 3.00
CA GLY A 95 -0.12 5.56 1.75
C GLY A 95 -1.43 4.80 1.97
N SER A 96 -2.40 4.99 1.10
CA SER A 96 -3.58 4.13 1.04
C SER A 96 -3.93 3.74 -0.40
N LYS A 97 -4.92 2.83 -0.55
CA LYS A 97 -5.28 2.25 -1.84
C LYS A 97 -6.78 2.17 -2.01
N TRP A 98 -7.23 2.34 -3.26
CA TRP A 98 -8.63 2.23 -3.68
C TRP A 98 -8.80 1.16 -4.76
N GLY A 99 -10.05 0.76 -5.02
CA GLY A 99 -10.39 -0.18 -6.07
C GLY A 99 -10.79 -1.57 -5.57
N TYR A 100 -10.87 -1.73 -4.24
CA TYR A 100 -11.51 -2.87 -3.59
C TYR A 100 -12.36 -2.39 -2.42
N THR A 101 -13.50 -3.02 -2.22
CA THR A 101 -14.38 -2.79 -1.07
C THR A 101 -14.36 -4.03 -0.19
N TYR A 102 -14.09 -3.85 1.12
CA TYR A 102 -14.25 -4.92 2.09
C TYR A 102 -15.73 -5.23 2.29
N VAL A 103 -16.10 -6.49 2.12
CA VAL A 103 -17.48 -6.99 2.22
C VAL A 103 -17.61 -8.18 3.18
N GLY A 104 -16.55 -8.51 3.90
CA GLY A 104 -16.52 -9.65 4.83
C GLY A 104 -17.36 -9.48 6.08
N ASN A 105 -17.90 -8.27 6.35
CA ASN A 105 -18.75 -7.95 7.51
C ASN A 105 -18.17 -8.47 8.84
N TRP A 106 -16.85 -8.35 9.00
CA TRP A 106 -16.09 -8.80 10.17
C TRP A 106 -16.14 -10.32 10.43
N ARG A 107 -16.58 -11.10 9.44
CA ARG A 107 -16.68 -12.56 9.56
C ARG A 107 -15.38 -13.23 9.12
N MET A 108 -14.97 -14.29 9.84
CA MET A 108 -13.82 -15.14 9.48
C MET A 108 -14.12 -16.04 8.28
N ASP A 109 -15.36 -16.50 8.19
CA ASP A 109 -15.86 -17.50 7.23
C ASP A 109 -16.63 -16.87 6.07
N ALA A 110 -16.46 -15.56 5.82
CA ALA A 110 -17.12 -14.90 4.72
C ALA A 110 -16.70 -15.54 3.38
N PRO A 111 -17.67 -15.88 2.50
CA PRO A 111 -17.36 -16.50 1.19
C PRO A 111 -16.60 -15.54 0.26
N VAL A 112 -16.77 -14.23 0.47
CA VAL A 112 -16.06 -13.16 -0.23
C VAL A 112 -15.68 -12.11 0.80
N HIS A 113 -14.39 -11.77 0.86
CA HIS A 113 -13.90 -10.73 1.79
C HIS A 113 -13.81 -9.36 1.13
N GLU A 114 -13.56 -9.32 -0.17
CA GLU A 114 -13.42 -8.05 -0.89
C GLU A 114 -13.89 -8.17 -2.34
N VAL A 115 -14.44 -7.09 -2.86
CA VAL A 115 -14.91 -6.97 -4.25
C VAL A 115 -14.10 -5.89 -4.95
N LYS A 116 -13.55 -6.25 -6.12
CA LYS A 116 -12.80 -5.34 -6.98
C LYS A 116 -13.73 -4.41 -7.75
N ASP A 117 -13.46 -3.12 -7.69
CA ASP A 117 -14.17 -2.09 -8.46
C ASP A 117 -13.22 -0.91 -8.74
N HIS A 118 -12.65 -0.88 -9.94
CA HIS A 118 -11.76 0.20 -10.40
C HIS A 118 -12.51 1.33 -11.15
N SER A 119 -13.82 1.44 -10.98
CA SER A 119 -14.60 2.51 -11.62
C SER A 119 -14.25 3.90 -11.05
N LEU A 120 -14.50 4.94 -11.86
CA LEU A 120 -14.39 6.34 -11.41
C LEU A 120 -15.28 6.63 -10.19
N ALA A 121 -16.46 6.01 -10.11
CA ALA A 121 -17.35 6.16 -8.96
C ALA A 121 -16.73 5.60 -7.69
N ALA A 122 -16.08 4.43 -7.77
CA ALA A 122 -15.34 3.84 -6.65
C ALA A 122 -14.15 4.71 -6.23
N LEU A 123 -13.37 5.23 -7.18
CA LEU A 123 -12.27 6.15 -6.89
C LEU A 123 -12.75 7.36 -6.08
N ARG A 124 -13.79 8.06 -6.54
CA ARG A 124 -14.31 9.27 -5.89
C ARG A 124 -14.83 8.99 -4.49
N ARG A 125 -15.64 7.96 -4.33
CA ARG A 125 -16.20 7.55 -3.04
C ARG A 125 -15.08 7.18 -2.06
N GLN A 126 -14.20 6.28 -2.45
CA GLN A 126 -13.15 5.75 -1.57
C GLN A 126 -12.09 6.81 -1.23
N LEU A 127 -11.79 7.74 -2.14
CA LEU A 127 -10.92 8.87 -1.82
C LEU A 127 -11.53 9.76 -0.74
N GLN A 128 -12.83 10.10 -0.86
CA GLN A 128 -13.53 10.89 0.15
C GLN A 128 -13.52 10.19 1.53
N GLU A 129 -13.73 8.87 1.55
CA GLU A 129 -13.69 8.06 2.77
C GLU A 129 -12.28 8.06 3.39
N SER A 130 -11.23 7.83 2.58
CA SER A 130 -9.84 7.82 3.04
C SER A 130 -9.40 9.20 3.55
N GLN A 131 -9.75 10.27 2.83
CA GLN A 131 -9.47 11.65 3.26
C GLN A 131 -10.21 12.01 4.56
N GLY A 132 -11.46 11.56 4.72
CA GLY A 132 -12.24 11.76 5.94
C GLY A 132 -11.62 11.12 7.17
N LEU A 133 -10.94 9.97 7.02
CA LEU A 133 -10.25 9.27 8.10
C LEU A 133 -8.85 9.82 8.35
N LEU A 134 -8.04 9.93 7.31
CA LEU A 134 -6.59 10.16 7.38
C LEU A 134 -6.22 11.65 7.24
N GLY A 135 -7.12 12.47 6.68
CA GLY A 135 -6.89 13.89 6.48
C GLY A 135 -5.57 14.18 5.75
N ASP A 136 -4.85 15.18 6.24
CA ASP A 136 -3.55 15.61 5.68
C ASP A 136 -2.41 14.59 5.88
N CYS A 137 -2.62 13.49 6.63
CA CYS A 137 -1.65 12.41 6.71
C CYS A 137 -1.61 11.56 5.44
N LEU A 138 -2.72 11.51 4.66
CA LEU A 138 -2.76 10.81 3.38
C LEU A 138 -1.92 11.55 2.34
N LYS A 139 -0.78 10.97 1.98
CA LYS A 139 0.18 11.57 1.05
C LYS A 139 0.29 10.81 -0.27
N LEU A 140 0.02 9.51 -0.25
CA LEU A 140 0.09 8.63 -1.40
C LEU A 140 -1.24 7.88 -1.55
N TYR A 141 -1.83 7.95 -2.75
CA TYR A 141 -3.05 7.21 -3.06
C TYR A 141 -2.87 6.33 -4.28
N GLN A 142 -3.14 5.04 -4.15
CA GLN A 142 -2.73 4.04 -5.13
C GLN A 142 -3.93 3.27 -5.69
N ILE A 143 -3.91 2.92 -6.98
CA ILE A 143 -4.76 1.85 -7.51
C ILE A 143 -4.37 0.55 -6.80
N HIS A 144 -5.35 -0.16 -6.22
CA HIS A 144 -5.10 -1.41 -5.53
C HIS A 144 -5.10 -2.60 -6.51
N SER A 145 -3.98 -3.33 -6.58
CA SER A 145 -3.83 -4.55 -7.39
C SER A 145 -4.27 -4.37 -8.85
N ALA A 146 -3.67 -3.37 -9.52
CA ALA A 146 -3.82 -3.21 -10.95
C ALA A 146 -3.28 -4.44 -11.68
N THR A 147 -4.03 -4.92 -12.67
CA THR A 147 -3.64 -5.99 -13.59
C THR A 147 -4.00 -5.56 -15.01
N LEU A 148 -3.42 -6.20 -16.02
CA LEU A 148 -3.79 -5.90 -17.42
C LEU A 148 -5.27 -6.18 -17.68
N GLU A 149 -5.79 -7.25 -17.09
CA GLU A 149 -7.19 -7.68 -17.23
C GLU A 149 -8.18 -6.72 -16.57
N SER A 150 -7.72 -5.90 -15.62
CA SER A 150 -8.60 -4.92 -14.97
C SER A 150 -8.99 -3.75 -15.86
N GLY A 151 -8.24 -3.50 -16.93
CA GLY A 151 -8.46 -2.39 -17.87
C GLY A 151 -8.27 -0.98 -17.28
N VAL A 152 -7.89 -0.88 -15.97
CA VAL A 152 -7.82 0.42 -15.27
C VAL A 152 -6.75 1.35 -15.83
N LEU A 153 -5.72 0.80 -16.50
CA LEU A 153 -4.67 1.59 -17.16
C LEU A 153 -5.08 2.11 -18.54
N GLU A 154 -6.26 1.73 -19.05
CA GLU A 154 -6.88 2.19 -20.28
C GLU A 154 -8.12 3.04 -20.04
N ASP A 155 -8.63 3.10 -18.79
CA ASP A 155 -9.81 3.90 -18.44
C ASP A 155 -9.45 5.39 -18.38
N ARG A 156 -9.81 6.12 -19.44
CA ARG A 156 -9.46 7.54 -19.59
C ARG A 156 -10.07 8.42 -18.50
N ASP A 157 -11.27 8.10 -18.03
CA ASP A 157 -11.97 8.91 -17.04
C ASP A 157 -11.29 8.75 -15.67
N VAL A 158 -10.92 7.52 -15.32
CA VAL A 158 -10.13 7.23 -14.11
C VAL A 158 -8.76 7.90 -14.20
N LEU A 159 -8.03 7.71 -15.30
CA LEU A 159 -6.69 8.27 -15.48
C LEU A 159 -6.71 9.81 -15.45
N SER A 160 -7.71 10.45 -16.04
CA SER A 160 -7.88 11.91 -15.99
C SER A 160 -8.16 12.40 -14.58
N ALA A 161 -8.98 11.67 -13.81
CA ALA A 161 -9.22 12.01 -12.41
C ALA A 161 -7.97 11.88 -11.57
N LEU A 162 -7.17 10.81 -11.77
CA LEU A 162 -5.89 10.62 -11.08
C LEU A 162 -4.89 11.72 -11.44
N ALA A 163 -4.82 12.14 -12.70
CA ALA A 163 -3.98 13.25 -13.13
C ALA A 163 -4.39 14.57 -12.45
N GLY A 164 -5.69 14.83 -12.28
CA GLY A 164 -6.20 15.98 -11.53
C GLY A 164 -5.75 15.94 -10.06
N LEU A 165 -5.93 14.80 -9.39
CA LEU A 165 -5.50 14.63 -8.00
C LEU A 165 -3.99 14.83 -7.81
N ARG A 166 -3.18 14.41 -8.79
CA ARG A 166 -1.74 14.69 -8.80
C ARG A 166 -1.46 16.20 -8.89
N GLN A 167 -2.20 16.93 -9.73
CA GLN A 167 -2.06 18.40 -9.83
C GLN A 167 -2.44 19.10 -8.53
N ASP A 168 -3.41 18.54 -7.78
CA ASP A 168 -3.83 19.01 -6.46
C ASP A 168 -2.82 18.65 -5.34
N GLY A 169 -1.71 17.98 -5.68
CA GLY A 169 -0.60 17.70 -4.77
C GLY A 169 -0.64 16.33 -4.08
N LEU A 170 -1.59 15.46 -4.41
CA LEU A 170 -1.61 14.08 -3.91
C LEU A 170 -0.68 13.22 -4.77
N VAL A 171 0.26 12.51 -4.16
CA VAL A 171 1.10 11.55 -4.89
C VAL A 171 0.23 10.37 -5.34
N ILE A 172 0.25 10.08 -6.63
CA ILE A 172 -0.54 9.01 -7.23
C ILE A 172 0.35 7.83 -7.57
N GLY A 173 -0.12 6.65 -7.21
CA GLY A 173 0.59 5.41 -7.50
C GLY A 173 -0.33 4.27 -7.89
N LEU A 174 0.27 3.10 -8.06
CA LEU A 174 -0.45 1.85 -8.23
C LEU A 174 0.24 0.73 -7.48
N SER A 175 -0.53 -0.17 -6.88
CA SER A 175 0.00 -1.48 -6.54
C SER A 175 -0.36 -2.46 -7.65
N VAL A 176 0.54 -3.40 -7.90
CA VAL A 176 0.37 -4.44 -8.91
C VAL A 176 0.32 -5.82 -8.26
N SER A 177 -0.27 -6.79 -8.94
CA SER A 177 -0.39 -8.17 -8.45
C SER A 177 -0.40 -9.17 -9.59
N GLY A 178 -0.18 -10.45 -9.23
CA GLY A 178 -0.19 -11.56 -10.17
C GLY A 178 1.14 -11.76 -10.91
N PRO A 179 1.23 -12.84 -11.70
CA PRO A 179 2.49 -13.24 -12.34
C PRO A 179 2.97 -12.26 -13.43
N ARG A 180 2.07 -11.41 -13.94
CA ARG A 180 2.38 -10.41 -14.98
C ARG A 180 2.64 -9.00 -14.40
N GLN A 181 2.97 -8.89 -13.11
CA GLN A 181 3.17 -7.59 -12.46
C GLN A 181 4.22 -6.71 -13.15
N ALA A 182 5.30 -7.29 -13.69
CA ALA A 182 6.31 -6.53 -14.44
C ALA A 182 5.73 -5.86 -15.70
N GLU A 183 4.88 -6.57 -16.45
CA GLU A 183 4.21 -6.02 -17.63
C GLU A 183 3.24 -4.89 -17.27
N VAL A 184 2.55 -5.00 -16.12
CA VAL A 184 1.67 -3.94 -15.61
C VAL A 184 2.47 -2.69 -15.28
N VAL A 185 3.65 -2.83 -14.65
CA VAL A 185 4.56 -1.71 -14.37
C VAL A 185 5.01 -1.05 -15.67
N ASP A 186 5.47 -1.83 -16.65
CA ASP A 186 5.89 -1.30 -17.96
C ASP A 186 4.74 -0.61 -18.69
N ARG A 187 3.53 -1.16 -18.63
CA ARG A 187 2.34 -0.52 -19.19
C ARG A 187 2.04 0.81 -18.51
N ALA A 188 2.11 0.86 -17.17
CA ALA A 188 1.86 2.06 -16.40
C ALA A 188 2.90 3.17 -16.67
N LEU A 189 4.16 2.82 -16.92
CA LEU A 189 5.21 3.76 -17.33
C LEU A 189 4.88 4.47 -18.65
N GLY A 190 4.16 3.80 -19.55
CA GLY A 190 3.73 4.36 -20.83
C GLY A 190 2.39 5.09 -20.81
N VAL A 191 1.71 5.21 -19.65
CA VAL A 191 0.44 5.94 -19.55
C VAL A 191 0.66 7.44 -19.65
N GLU A 192 -0.16 8.12 -20.44
CA GLU A 192 -0.09 9.57 -20.63
C GLU A 192 -1.50 10.19 -20.63
N VAL A 193 -1.66 11.26 -19.85
CA VAL A 193 -2.89 12.09 -19.82
C VAL A 193 -2.47 13.55 -19.95
N GLY A 194 -2.84 14.17 -21.05
CA GLY A 194 -2.46 15.56 -21.31
C GLY A 194 -0.95 15.79 -21.35
N GLY A 195 -0.16 14.82 -21.83
CA GLY A 195 1.29 14.90 -21.90
C GLY A 195 2.03 14.57 -20.58
N VAL A 196 1.30 14.12 -19.55
CA VAL A 196 1.90 13.80 -18.23
C VAL A 196 1.44 12.42 -17.80
N ASN A 197 2.37 11.61 -17.30
CA ASN A 197 2.00 10.35 -16.66
C ASN A 197 1.38 10.64 -15.28
N PRO A 198 0.17 10.16 -14.96
CA PRO A 198 -0.44 10.42 -13.66
C PRO A 198 0.30 9.75 -12.49
N PHE A 199 1.02 8.66 -12.74
CA PHE A 199 1.68 7.87 -11.70
C PHE A 199 3.04 8.44 -11.33
N GLN A 200 3.37 8.32 -10.04
CA GLN A 200 4.62 8.75 -9.43
C GLN A 200 5.21 7.67 -8.50
N SER A 201 4.50 6.56 -8.31
CA SER A 201 4.99 5.44 -7.50
C SER A 201 4.39 4.12 -7.92
N VAL A 202 5.08 3.04 -7.57
CA VAL A 202 4.63 1.66 -7.76
C VAL A 202 4.88 0.83 -6.50
N GLN A 203 3.94 -0.06 -6.19
CA GLN A 203 4.09 -1.07 -5.15
C GLN A 203 3.93 -2.46 -5.76
N ALA A 204 4.96 -3.30 -5.67
CA ALA A 204 4.97 -4.64 -6.26
C ALA A 204 5.52 -5.70 -5.31
N THR A 205 5.16 -6.96 -5.55
CA THR A 205 5.80 -8.08 -4.88
C THR A 205 7.23 -8.24 -5.38
N TRP A 206 8.17 -8.25 -4.45
CA TRP A 206 9.54 -8.67 -4.70
C TRP A 206 10.10 -9.34 -3.43
N ASN A 207 10.65 -10.52 -3.58
CA ASN A 207 11.33 -11.24 -2.53
C ASN A 207 12.28 -12.29 -3.16
N LEU A 208 13.03 -13.01 -2.33
CA LEU A 208 13.99 -14.03 -2.79
C LEU A 208 13.34 -15.19 -3.56
N LEU A 209 12.04 -15.44 -3.38
CA LEU A 209 11.29 -16.48 -4.10
C LEU A 209 10.56 -15.95 -5.34
N GLU A 210 10.38 -14.64 -5.45
CA GLU A 210 9.66 -13.96 -6.54
C GLU A 210 10.36 -12.64 -6.90
N PRO A 211 11.52 -12.71 -7.62
CA PRO A 211 12.28 -11.51 -7.97
C PRO A 211 11.90 -10.92 -9.35
N SER A 212 10.93 -11.50 -10.07
CA SER A 212 10.67 -11.23 -11.49
C SER A 212 10.32 -9.78 -11.81
N ALA A 213 9.73 -9.04 -10.87
CA ALA A 213 9.41 -7.62 -11.05
C ALA A 213 10.63 -6.69 -11.01
N GLY A 214 11.78 -7.15 -10.49
CA GLY A 214 12.95 -6.31 -10.24
C GLY A 214 13.36 -5.42 -11.42
N PRO A 215 13.54 -5.94 -12.65
CA PRO A 215 13.90 -5.12 -13.80
C PRO A 215 12.88 -4.01 -14.14
N ALA A 216 11.58 -4.28 -13.99
CA ALA A 216 10.54 -3.28 -14.22
C ALA A 216 10.51 -2.22 -13.11
N LEU A 217 10.75 -2.63 -11.86
CA LEU A 217 10.87 -1.71 -10.72
C LEU A 217 12.10 -0.80 -10.85
N ALA A 218 13.23 -1.32 -11.35
CA ALA A 218 14.39 -0.50 -11.65
C ALA A 218 14.06 0.58 -12.70
N ARG A 219 13.35 0.23 -13.78
CA ARG A 219 12.92 1.22 -14.79
C ARG A 219 11.99 2.28 -14.19
N ALA A 220 11.07 1.89 -13.32
CA ALA A 220 10.17 2.83 -12.64
C ALA A 220 10.98 3.81 -11.76
N HIS A 221 11.96 3.30 -11.01
CA HIS A 221 12.86 4.12 -10.20
C HIS A 221 13.68 5.09 -11.08
N ASP A 222 14.25 4.62 -12.19
CA ASP A 222 15.01 5.46 -13.13
C ASP A 222 14.14 6.55 -13.75
N ALA A 223 12.85 6.27 -13.97
CA ALA A 223 11.86 7.26 -14.38
C ALA A 223 11.51 8.27 -13.26
N GLY A 224 12.02 8.06 -12.05
CA GLY A 224 11.82 8.93 -10.89
C GLY A 224 10.60 8.56 -10.02
N TRP A 225 10.02 7.37 -10.21
CA TRP A 225 8.95 6.90 -9.34
C TRP A 225 9.49 6.42 -8.00
N GLY A 226 8.68 6.59 -6.96
CA GLY A 226 8.91 5.92 -5.69
C GLY A 226 8.54 4.44 -5.79
N VAL A 227 9.41 3.56 -5.29
CA VAL A 227 9.23 2.10 -5.37
C VAL A 227 9.03 1.50 -3.99
N ILE A 228 7.91 0.79 -3.82
CA ILE A 228 7.56 0.07 -2.60
C ILE A 228 7.59 -1.43 -2.90
N ILE A 229 8.37 -2.16 -2.12
CA ILE A 229 8.34 -3.62 -2.11
C ILE A 229 7.29 -4.07 -1.10
N LYS A 230 6.33 -4.89 -1.55
CA LYS A 230 5.43 -5.64 -0.68
C LYS A 230 5.80 -7.12 -0.66
N GLU A 231 5.32 -7.83 0.37
CA GLU A 231 5.52 -9.29 0.51
C GLU A 231 7.01 -9.68 0.57
N ALA A 232 7.87 -8.86 1.15
CA ALA A 232 9.29 -9.15 1.29
C ALA A 232 9.57 -10.49 1.99
N LEU A 233 8.69 -10.92 2.92
CA LEU A 233 8.73 -12.20 3.61
C LEU A 233 7.92 -13.31 2.91
N ALA A 234 7.53 -13.11 1.64
CA ALA A 234 6.82 -14.10 0.83
C ALA A 234 5.57 -14.68 1.52
N ASN A 235 4.74 -13.82 2.12
CA ASN A 235 3.56 -14.21 2.92
C ASN A 235 3.90 -15.18 4.06
N GLY A 236 5.03 -14.97 4.73
CA GLY A 236 5.50 -15.75 5.88
C GLY A 236 6.35 -16.97 5.53
N ARG A 237 6.53 -17.30 4.24
CA ARG A 237 7.40 -18.42 3.82
C ARG A 237 8.89 -18.15 4.12
N LEU A 238 9.28 -16.89 4.22
CA LEU A 238 10.64 -16.44 4.56
C LEU A 238 10.72 -15.88 6.00
N ALA A 239 9.75 -16.16 6.85
CA ALA A 239 9.73 -15.62 8.21
C ALA A 239 10.86 -16.15 9.11
N ALA A 240 11.37 -17.37 8.84
CA ALA A 240 12.52 -17.92 9.54
C ALA A 240 13.86 -17.23 9.15
N GLU A 241 13.91 -16.67 7.95
CA GLU A 241 15.06 -15.96 7.37
C GLU A 241 14.76 -14.46 7.20
N ASP A 242 13.94 -13.88 8.07
CA ASP A 242 13.39 -12.52 7.96
C ASP A 242 14.48 -11.46 7.73
N GLN A 243 15.57 -11.51 8.48
CA GLN A 243 16.68 -10.56 8.36
C GLN A 243 17.34 -10.65 6.98
N VAL A 244 17.56 -11.87 6.47
CA VAL A 244 18.17 -12.07 5.15
C VAL A 244 17.22 -11.60 4.05
N ALA A 245 15.93 -11.94 4.14
CA ALA A 245 14.94 -11.56 3.15
C ALA A 245 14.75 -10.02 3.09
N ILE A 246 14.63 -9.37 4.25
CA ILE A 246 14.50 -7.91 4.32
C ILE A 246 15.80 -7.23 3.84
N ALA A 247 16.98 -7.72 4.26
CA ALA A 247 18.26 -7.17 3.83
C ALA A 247 18.44 -7.29 2.30
N ALA A 248 18.04 -8.42 1.70
CA ALA A 248 18.08 -8.61 0.26
C ALA A 248 17.14 -7.65 -0.49
N ALA A 249 15.95 -7.39 0.06
CA ALA A 249 15.03 -6.40 -0.51
C ALA A 249 15.60 -4.99 -0.43
N LEU A 250 16.14 -4.61 0.72
CA LEU A 250 16.76 -3.29 0.96
C LEU A 250 18.05 -3.06 0.15
N ALA A 251 18.76 -4.12 -0.24
CA ALA A 251 19.98 -4.03 -1.03
C ALA A 251 19.72 -3.61 -2.49
N ASN A 252 18.48 -3.66 -2.97
CA ASN A 252 18.15 -3.18 -4.30
C ASN A 252 18.19 -1.65 -4.34
N PRO A 253 19.01 -1.01 -5.19
CA PRO A 253 19.16 0.44 -5.22
C PRO A 253 17.90 1.18 -5.65
N TRP A 254 16.98 0.48 -6.29
CA TRP A 254 15.68 1.01 -6.73
C TRP A 254 14.56 0.83 -5.68
N ALA A 255 14.80 0.16 -4.57
CA ALA A 255 13.78 -0.02 -3.52
C ALA A 255 13.80 1.16 -2.55
N ASP A 256 12.74 1.96 -2.51
CA ASP A 256 12.63 3.08 -1.57
C ASP A 256 12.05 2.64 -0.22
N VAL A 257 11.05 1.74 -0.25
CA VAL A 257 10.38 1.21 0.95
C VAL A 257 10.21 -0.30 0.84
N VAL A 258 10.45 -1.01 1.93
CA VAL A 258 10.16 -2.45 2.09
C VAL A 258 9.10 -2.62 3.20
N LEU A 259 7.98 -3.34 2.88
CA LEU A 259 6.87 -3.65 3.78
C LEU A 259 6.95 -5.07 4.30
#